data_7aab55465974bf20676dc776e9e47838
#
_entry.id   7aab55465974bf20676dc776e9e47838
#
_cell.length_a   1.000
_cell.length_b   1.000
_cell.length_c   1.000
_cell.angle_alpha   90.00
_cell.angle_beta   90.00
_cell.angle_gamma   90.00
#
_symmetry.space_group_name_H-M   'P 1'
#
loop_
_entity.id
_entity.type
_entity.pdbx_description
1 polymer ?
#
loop_
_entity_poly.entity_id
_entity_poly.type
_entity_poly.pdbx_seq_one_letter_code
_entity_poly.pdbx_strand_id
1 'polypeptide(L)'
;MNKKSWILIAAAVVLGAIYIIHFSNWFKPKIMTIAHNGRFGQINFTLGSPYKLTAIKVVSVSELESNKYALPVWELKSDSNSVPTKLFSYGARIRGMKPAIADTEPQPLIAGMTYRLFVEAGSLKAQHDFTPADDPRARNRARPAN
;
A
#
# COMPACT_ATOMS: atom_id res chain seq x y z
N MET A 1 -35.91 -36.41 29.38
CA MET A 1 -34.85 -35.41 29.43
C MET A 1 -35.28 -34.31 30.36
N ASN A 2 -34.50 -34.01 31.39
CA ASN A 2 -34.87 -33.03 32.41
C ASN A 2 -34.82 -31.60 31.85
N LYS A 3 -35.80 -30.75 32.28
CA LYS A 3 -35.86 -29.33 31.88
C LYS A 3 -34.52 -28.59 32.06
N LYS A 4 -33.74 -28.98 33.05
CA LYS A 4 -32.38 -28.46 33.33
C LYS A 4 -31.39 -28.77 32.19
N SER A 5 -31.47 -29.96 31.57
CA SER A 5 -30.59 -30.34 30.46
C SER A 5 -30.88 -29.57 29.20
N TRP A 6 -32.16 -29.21 28.96
CA TRP A 6 -32.55 -28.37 27.82
C TRP A 6 -32.00 -26.93 27.92
N ILE A 7 -31.99 -26.38 29.13
CA ILE A 7 -31.44 -25.04 29.40
C ILE A 7 -29.93 -25.02 29.18
N LEU A 8 -29.23 -26.07 29.59
CA LEU A 8 -27.79 -26.16 29.37
C LEU A 8 -27.43 -26.30 27.88
N ILE A 9 -28.18 -27.09 27.13
CA ILE A 9 -27.99 -27.23 25.68
C ILE A 9 -28.26 -25.90 24.96
N ALA A 10 -29.35 -25.22 25.31
CA ALA A 10 -29.67 -23.91 24.74
C ALA A 10 -28.57 -22.87 25.05
N ALA A 11 -28.07 -22.84 26.28
CA ALA A 11 -26.97 -21.96 26.66
C ALA A 11 -25.67 -22.27 25.91
N ALA A 12 -25.34 -23.54 25.70
CA ALA A 12 -24.18 -23.95 24.94
C ALA A 12 -24.28 -23.57 23.47
N VAL A 13 -25.46 -23.70 22.85
CA VAL A 13 -25.70 -23.28 21.46
C VAL A 13 -25.57 -21.77 21.29
N VAL A 14 -26.14 -20.98 22.22
CA VAL A 14 -26.04 -19.52 22.20
C VAL A 14 -24.59 -19.06 22.38
N LEU A 15 -23.86 -19.65 23.31
CA LEU A 15 -22.44 -19.34 23.51
C LEU A 15 -21.59 -19.73 22.31
N GLY A 16 -21.88 -20.88 21.70
CA GLY A 16 -21.21 -21.32 20.46
C GLY A 16 -21.48 -20.40 19.30
N ALA A 17 -22.72 -19.91 19.13
CA ALA A 17 -23.08 -18.97 18.10
C ALA A 17 -22.38 -17.61 18.30
N ILE A 18 -22.35 -17.10 19.54
CA ILE A 18 -21.64 -15.86 19.88
C ILE A 18 -20.14 -16.02 19.61
N TYR A 19 -19.57 -17.15 19.97
CA TYR A 19 -18.16 -17.44 19.73
C TYR A 19 -17.84 -17.47 18.23
N ILE A 20 -18.65 -18.15 17.42
CA ILE A 20 -18.45 -18.23 15.97
C ILE A 20 -18.56 -16.82 15.33
N ILE A 21 -19.54 -16.02 15.71
CA ILE A 21 -19.76 -14.67 15.16
C ILE A 21 -18.59 -13.76 15.55
N HIS A 22 -18.16 -13.82 16.79
CA HIS A 22 -17.08 -12.96 17.31
C HIS A 22 -15.71 -13.37 16.75
N PHE A 23 -15.46 -14.66 16.66
CA PHE A 23 -14.22 -15.22 16.17
C PHE A 23 -14.10 -15.17 14.64
N SER A 24 -15.20 -15.34 13.91
CA SER A 24 -15.26 -15.21 12.46
C SER A 24 -14.93 -13.78 11.99
N ASN A 25 -15.35 -12.76 12.74
CA ASN A 25 -14.98 -11.37 12.45
C ASN A 25 -13.52 -11.04 12.80
N TRP A 26 -12.91 -11.75 13.75
CA TRP A 26 -11.51 -11.59 14.11
C TRP A 26 -10.56 -12.06 13.00
N PHE A 27 -10.96 -13.08 12.25
CA PHE A 27 -10.16 -13.66 11.17
C PHE A 27 -10.42 -13.06 9.79
N LYS A 28 -11.24 -12.02 9.67
CA LYS A 28 -11.36 -11.33 8.38
C LYS A 28 -10.01 -10.70 8.04
N PRO A 29 -9.37 -11.09 6.92
CA PRO A 29 -8.12 -10.49 6.51
C PRO A 29 -8.37 -9.00 6.28
N LYS A 30 -7.65 -8.15 7.01
CA LYS A 30 -7.62 -6.72 6.71
C LYS A 30 -6.92 -6.56 5.37
N ILE A 31 -7.65 -6.18 4.34
CA ILE A 31 -7.11 -5.94 3.01
C ILE A 31 -6.82 -4.45 2.90
N MET A 32 -5.57 -4.10 2.61
CA MET A 32 -5.19 -2.73 2.29
C MET A 32 -5.46 -2.49 0.80
N THR A 33 -6.34 -1.55 0.51
CA THR A 33 -6.63 -1.14 -0.86
C THR A 33 -5.80 0.09 -1.22
N ILE A 34 -5.19 0.09 -2.40
CA ILE A 34 -4.40 1.20 -2.92
C ILE A 34 -5.04 1.67 -4.22
N ALA A 35 -5.26 2.98 -4.33
CA ALA A 35 -5.62 3.64 -5.56
C ALA A 35 -4.56 4.70 -5.89
N HIS A 36 -4.37 5.01 -7.17
CA HIS A 36 -3.49 6.08 -7.59
C HIS A 36 -4.22 7.10 -8.46
N ASN A 37 -3.77 8.32 -8.37
CA ASN A 37 -4.21 9.43 -9.22
C ASN A 37 -2.98 10.29 -9.54
N GLY A 38 -2.78 10.62 -10.79
CA GLY A 38 -1.63 11.42 -11.20
C GLY A 38 -1.94 12.31 -12.40
N ARG A 39 -1.45 13.54 -12.31
CA ARG A 39 -1.41 14.47 -13.44
C ARG A 39 0.00 15.04 -13.55
N PHE A 40 0.55 15.05 -14.76
CA PHE A 40 1.77 15.77 -15.09
C PHE A 40 3.01 15.42 -14.25
N GLY A 41 3.28 14.13 -14.10
CA GLY A 41 4.51 13.66 -13.41
C GLY A 41 4.41 13.57 -11.90
N GLN A 42 3.32 14.04 -11.29
CA GLN A 42 3.06 13.86 -9.87
C GLN A 42 2.04 12.75 -9.66
N ILE A 43 2.44 11.67 -9.02
CA ILE A 43 1.56 10.53 -8.72
C ILE A 43 1.25 10.51 -7.24
N ASN A 44 -0.04 10.51 -6.94
CA ASN A 44 -0.58 10.44 -5.59
C ASN A 44 -1.18 9.06 -5.36
N PHE A 45 -0.93 8.48 -4.21
CA PHE A 45 -1.47 7.22 -3.77
C PHE A 45 -2.42 7.43 -2.61
N THR A 46 -3.58 6.79 -2.68
CA THR A 46 -4.60 6.84 -1.63
C THR A 46 -4.83 5.43 -1.11
N LEU A 47 -4.74 5.28 0.20
CA LEU A 47 -5.06 4.04 0.90
C LEU A 47 -6.53 4.04 1.31
N GLY A 48 -7.15 2.87 1.38
CA GLY A 48 -8.55 2.74 1.80
C GLY A 48 -8.83 3.27 3.20
N SER A 49 -7.85 3.21 4.09
CA SER A 49 -7.88 3.72 5.46
C SER A 49 -6.53 4.32 5.85
N PRO A 50 -6.45 5.15 6.90
CA PRO A 50 -5.17 5.58 7.44
C PRO A 50 -4.44 4.40 8.09
N TYR A 51 -3.18 4.19 7.71
CA TYR A 51 -2.30 3.15 8.27
C TYR A 51 -0.99 3.74 8.76
N LYS A 52 -0.44 3.18 9.83
CA LYS A 52 0.94 3.43 10.23
C LYS A 52 1.86 2.62 9.33
N LEU A 53 2.42 3.26 8.33
CA LEU A 53 3.25 2.61 7.33
C LEU A 53 4.61 2.21 7.92
N THR A 54 5.05 0.99 7.63
CA THR A 54 6.36 0.48 8.04
C THR A 54 7.36 0.49 6.89
N ALA A 55 6.89 0.30 5.66
CA ALA A 55 7.72 0.39 4.47
C ALA A 55 6.91 0.81 3.24
N ILE A 56 7.56 1.56 2.36
CA ILE A 56 7.09 1.89 1.02
C ILE A 56 8.23 1.60 0.06
N LYS A 57 7.94 0.94 -1.06
CA LYS A 57 8.94 0.60 -2.07
C LYS A 57 8.31 0.67 -3.45
N VAL A 58 8.98 1.31 -4.39
CA VAL A 58 8.59 1.36 -5.81
C VAL A 58 9.69 0.77 -6.66
N VAL A 59 9.33 -0.17 -7.51
CA VAL A 59 10.27 -0.88 -8.41
C VAL A 59 9.70 -0.93 -9.81
N SER A 60 10.54 -0.87 -10.83
CA SER A 60 10.13 -1.12 -12.21
C SER A 60 9.69 -2.57 -12.39
N VAL A 61 8.52 -2.78 -13.01
CA VAL A 61 7.99 -4.13 -13.25
C VAL A 61 8.89 -4.91 -14.20
N SER A 62 9.44 -4.26 -15.22
CA SER A 62 10.35 -4.89 -16.18
C SER A 62 11.66 -5.38 -15.52
N GLU A 63 12.16 -4.64 -14.53
CA GLU A 63 13.32 -5.07 -13.76
C GLU A 63 13.00 -6.23 -12.82
N LEU A 64 11.80 -6.22 -12.20
CA LEU A 64 11.34 -7.32 -11.34
C LEU A 64 11.17 -8.63 -12.09
N GLU A 65 10.74 -8.59 -13.36
CA GLU A 65 10.59 -9.78 -14.20
C GLU A 65 11.95 -10.39 -14.59
N SER A 66 12.96 -9.55 -14.78
CA SER A 66 14.31 -10.01 -15.13
C SER A 66 15.18 -10.31 -13.91
N ASN A 67 14.95 -9.64 -12.80
CA ASN A 67 15.75 -9.79 -11.57
C ASN A 67 14.90 -9.69 -10.31
N LYS A 68 14.77 -10.78 -9.58
CA LYS A 68 14.08 -10.84 -8.30
C LYS A 68 14.58 -9.81 -7.26
N TYR A 69 15.84 -9.40 -7.39
CA TYR A 69 16.50 -8.45 -6.50
C TYR A 69 16.64 -7.05 -7.13
N ALA A 70 15.71 -6.67 -8.02
CA ALA A 70 15.70 -5.36 -8.65
C ALA A 70 15.75 -4.24 -7.61
N LEU A 71 16.58 -3.23 -7.89
CA LEU A 71 16.73 -2.09 -7.00
C LEU A 71 15.51 -1.18 -7.07
N PRO A 72 15.00 -0.71 -5.93
CA PRO A 72 13.89 0.22 -5.92
C PRO A 72 14.30 1.60 -6.45
N VAL A 73 13.40 2.24 -7.18
CA VAL A 73 13.54 3.64 -7.60
C VAL A 73 13.18 4.62 -6.47
N TRP A 74 12.45 4.13 -5.48
CA TRP A 74 12.12 4.85 -4.25
C TRP A 74 11.81 3.87 -3.13
N GLU A 75 12.41 4.07 -1.97
CA GLU A 75 12.19 3.23 -0.80
C GLU A 75 12.25 4.05 0.49
N LEU A 76 11.22 3.91 1.31
CA LEU A 76 11.14 4.47 2.65
C LEU A 76 10.90 3.37 3.68
N LYS A 77 11.47 3.55 4.85
CA LYS A 77 11.25 2.71 6.04
C LYS A 77 10.85 3.55 7.24
N SER A 78 9.99 3.00 8.09
CA SER A 78 9.62 3.65 9.34
C SER A 78 10.80 3.73 10.30
N ASP A 79 10.90 4.85 11.01
CA ASP A 79 11.80 5.05 12.15
C ASP A 79 11.14 4.75 13.50
N SER A 80 10.01 4.04 13.51
CA SER A 80 9.13 3.74 14.65
C SER A 80 8.19 4.89 15.05
N ASN A 81 8.28 6.04 14.42
CA ASN A 81 7.44 7.22 14.69
C ASN A 81 6.44 7.53 13.57
N SER A 82 6.14 6.55 12.71
CA SER A 82 5.20 6.75 11.62
C SER A 82 3.81 7.13 12.16
N VAL A 83 3.22 8.15 11.57
CA VAL A 83 1.84 8.57 11.85
C VAL A 83 0.87 7.91 10.88
N PRO A 84 -0.40 7.72 11.23
CA PRO A 84 -1.40 7.20 10.32
C PRO A 84 -1.45 8.03 9.04
N THR A 85 -1.20 7.39 7.90
CA THR A 85 -1.13 8.01 6.57
C THR A 85 -2.14 7.36 5.65
N LYS A 86 -2.98 8.17 5.00
CA LYS A 86 -3.97 7.73 4.02
C LYS A 86 -3.61 8.15 2.59
N LEU A 87 -2.93 9.29 2.46
CA LEU A 87 -2.57 9.89 1.19
C LEU A 87 -1.08 10.25 1.20
N PHE A 88 -0.37 9.88 0.14
CA PHE A 88 1.02 10.30 -0.08
C PHE A 88 1.34 10.37 -1.57
N SER A 89 2.36 11.15 -1.91
CA SER A 89 2.83 11.30 -3.29
C SER A 89 4.14 10.54 -3.49
N TYR A 90 4.42 10.12 -4.72
CA TYR A 90 5.73 9.59 -5.08
C TYR A 90 6.83 10.58 -4.75
N GLY A 91 7.87 10.11 -4.09
CA GLY A 91 9.02 10.94 -3.71
C GLY A 91 8.78 11.90 -2.54
N ALA A 92 7.59 11.90 -1.96
CA ALA A 92 7.27 12.77 -0.83
C ALA A 92 7.96 12.32 0.46
N ARG A 93 8.24 13.28 1.32
CA ARG A 93 8.65 13.01 2.70
C ARG A 93 7.40 12.67 3.52
N ILE A 94 7.40 11.52 4.15
CA ILE A 94 6.33 11.06 5.02
C ILE A 94 6.83 11.14 6.46
N ARG A 95 6.04 11.76 7.33
CA ARG A 95 6.40 11.92 8.74
C ARG A 95 6.59 10.56 9.42
N GLY A 96 7.73 10.38 10.08
CA GLY A 96 8.10 9.14 10.74
C GLY A 96 8.65 8.07 9.79
N MET A 97 8.95 8.43 8.55
CA MET A 97 9.62 7.57 7.58
C MET A 97 10.89 8.25 7.05
N LYS A 98 11.86 7.45 6.69
CA LYS A 98 13.16 7.87 6.14
C LYS A 98 13.56 6.98 4.97
N PRO A 99 14.42 7.45 4.05
CA PRO A 99 14.98 6.60 3.02
C PRO A 99 15.63 5.35 3.61
N ALA A 100 15.45 4.20 2.97
CA ALA A 100 16.04 2.94 3.42
C ALA A 100 17.57 2.99 3.39
N ILE A 101 18.11 3.71 2.42
CA ILE A 101 19.54 4.04 2.33
C ILE A 101 19.65 5.55 2.56
N ALA A 102 20.53 5.95 3.50
CA ALA A 102 20.73 7.35 3.83
C ALA A 102 21.14 8.16 2.59
N ASP A 103 20.65 9.40 2.52
CA ASP A 103 20.92 10.35 1.45
C ASP A 103 20.54 9.91 0.03
N THR A 104 19.63 8.91 -0.08
CA THR A 104 19.09 8.47 -1.37
C THR A 104 17.85 9.27 -1.72
N GLU A 105 17.86 9.89 -2.89
CA GLU A 105 16.70 10.59 -3.45
C GLU A 105 15.87 9.68 -4.34
N PRO A 106 14.55 9.93 -4.45
CA PRO A 106 13.69 9.20 -5.38
C PRO A 106 14.16 9.45 -6.81
N GLN A 107 14.27 8.38 -7.59
CA GLN A 107 14.62 8.49 -9.00
C GLN A 107 13.41 9.00 -9.82
N PRO A 108 13.64 9.79 -10.88
CA PRO A 108 12.56 10.24 -11.74
C PRO A 108 11.89 9.04 -12.43
N LEU A 109 10.55 9.06 -12.47
CA LEU A 109 9.77 8.04 -13.16
C LEU A 109 9.76 8.30 -14.66
N ILE A 110 9.82 7.24 -15.45
CA ILE A 110 9.77 7.31 -16.90
C ILE A 110 8.31 7.13 -17.35
N ALA A 111 7.80 8.06 -18.14
CA ALA A 111 6.46 7.97 -18.68
C ALA A 111 6.29 6.73 -19.56
N GLY A 112 5.15 6.05 -19.44
CA GLY A 112 4.85 4.84 -20.17
C GLY A 112 5.47 3.54 -19.61
N MET A 113 6.36 3.65 -18.63
CA MET A 113 6.92 2.49 -17.91
C MET A 113 6.04 2.11 -16.74
N THR A 114 5.77 0.83 -16.55
CA THR A 114 4.98 0.33 -15.42
C THR A 114 5.86 0.09 -14.21
N TYR A 115 5.42 0.62 -13.08
CA TYR A 115 6.05 0.46 -11.77
C TYR A 115 5.12 -0.24 -10.82
N ARG A 116 5.68 -0.94 -9.85
CA ARG A 116 4.95 -1.58 -8.76
C ARG A 116 5.27 -0.92 -7.44
N LEU A 117 4.22 -0.43 -6.80
CA LEU A 117 4.27 0.09 -5.44
C LEU A 117 4.00 -1.05 -4.46
N PHE A 118 4.88 -1.23 -3.50
CA PHE A 118 4.69 -2.08 -2.34
C PHE A 118 4.50 -1.20 -1.11
N VAL A 119 3.46 -1.47 -0.33
CA VAL A 119 3.16 -0.78 0.91
C VAL A 119 3.03 -1.81 2.03
N GLU A 120 3.71 -1.57 3.12
CA GLU A 120 3.62 -2.39 4.33
C GLU A 120 3.19 -1.54 5.52
N ALA A 121 2.29 -2.09 6.33
CA ALA A 121 1.84 -1.52 7.58
C ALA A 121 1.78 -2.62 8.64
N GLY A 122 2.90 -2.87 9.31
CA GLY A 122 3.06 -4.02 10.20
C GLY A 122 2.98 -5.33 9.44
N SER A 123 1.97 -6.14 9.75
CA SER A 123 1.72 -7.42 9.07
C SER A 123 0.93 -7.28 7.76
N LEU A 124 0.33 -6.11 7.52
CA LEU A 124 -0.41 -5.84 6.29
C LEU A 124 0.54 -5.49 5.17
N LYS A 125 0.33 -6.11 4.02
CA LYS A 125 1.09 -5.86 2.79
C LYS A 125 0.13 -5.68 1.63
N ALA A 126 0.40 -4.70 0.79
CA ALA A 126 -0.33 -4.46 -0.44
C ALA A 126 0.62 -4.07 -1.56
N GLN A 127 0.20 -4.33 -2.78
CA GLN A 127 0.92 -3.92 -3.98
C GLN A 127 -0.05 -3.31 -5.00
N HIS A 128 0.45 -2.40 -5.79
CA HIS A 128 -0.34 -1.71 -6.80
C HIS A 128 0.54 -1.30 -7.98
N ASP A 129 0.12 -1.68 -9.20
CA ASP A 129 0.84 -1.32 -10.40
C ASP A 129 0.30 0.01 -10.94
N PHE A 130 1.21 0.87 -11.40
CA PHE A 130 0.86 2.15 -11.99
C PHE A 130 1.82 2.52 -13.12
N THR A 131 1.31 3.27 -14.09
CA THR A 131 2.09 3.77 -15.22
C THR A 131 1.99 5.28 -15.24
N PRO A 132 3.10 6.03 -15.07
CA PRO A 132 3.10 7.47 -15.16
C PRO A 132 2.65 7.91 -16.56
N ALA A 133 1.69 8.83 -16.62
CA ALA A 133 1.27 9.43 -17.88
C ALA A 133 2.33 10.39 -18.41
N ASP A 134 2.44 10.47 -19.74
CA ASP A 134 3.27 11.44 -20.41
C ASP A 134 2.70 12.86 -20.22
N ASP A 135 3.57 13.87 -20.00
CA ASP A 135 3.15 15.27 -19.94
C ASP A 135 2.95 15.80 -21.36
N PRO A 136 1.70 16.11 -21.76
CA PRO A 136 1.44 16.68 -23.09
C PRO A 136 2.18 18.01 -23.35
N ARG A 137 2.52 18.75 -22.28
CA ARG A 137 3.23 20.03 -22.37
C ARG A 137 4.73 19.82 -22.61
N ALA A 138 5.33 18.79 -22.06
CA ALA A 138 6.73 18.44 -22.35
C ALA A 138 6.90 18.06 -23.81
N ARG A 139 5.93 17.34 -24.39
CA ARG A 139 5.93 16.96 -25.82
C ARG A 139 5.89 18.18 -26.75
N ASN A 140 5.14 19.22 -26.39
CA ASN A 140 5.08 20.45 -27.17
C ASN A 140 6.33 21.32 -27.05
N ARG A 141 7.09 21.24 -25.96
CA ARG A 141 8.37 21.95 -25.79
C ARG A 141 9.51 21.31 -26.59
N ALA A 142 9.43 20.01 -26.84
CA ALA A 142 10.44 19.26 -27.59
C ALA A 142 10.24 19.34 -29.12
N ARG A 143 9.18 19.98 -29.62
CA ARG A 143 8.94 20.15 -31.03
C ARG A 143 9.77 21.35 -31.53
N PRO A 144 10.80 21.16 -32.37
CA PRO A 144 11.54 22.27 -32.93
C PRO A 144 10.57 23.17 -33.75
N ALA A 145 10.67 24.48 -33.55
CA ALA A 145 10.00 25.44 -34.41
C ALA A 145 10.56 25.30 -35.84
N ASN A 146 9.70 24.86 -36.75
CA ASN A 146 9.98 24.94 -38.19
C ASN A 146 9.83 26.37 -38.67
#